data_6ee264db4369714945f2e0a01a2ad190
#
_entry.id   6ee264db4369714945f2e0a01a2ad190
#
_cell.length_a   1.000
_cell.length_b   1.000
_cell.length_c   1.000
_cell.angle_alpha   90.00
_cell.angle_beta   90.00
_cell.angle_gamma   90.00
#
_symmetry.space_group_name_H-M   'P 1'
#
loop_
_entity.id
_entity.type
_entity.pdbx_description
1 polymer ?
#
loop_
_entity_poly.entity_id
_entity_poly.type
_entity_poly.pdbx_seq_one_letter_code
_entity_poly.pdbx_strand_id
1 'polypeptide(L)'
;HCIKCLSFYHPDDPAALKTEQQEKLRTLFEAARKVGRELLVEIISSKNGPLTDDTVSTALEELYALGIKPDWWKLEPQASSGAWKKIDAVIAKNDPWCRGIVLLGLEAPADELVKGFEATLAAPSVKGFAVGRTIFADAARGWLSGKINDEEAIADMAGRFRQLTEAWLKTRGLR
;
A
#
# COMPACT_ATOMS: atom_id res chain seq x y z
N HIS A 1 -7.00 15.16 7.97
CA HIS A 1 -5.82 14.32 7.72
C HIS A 1 -6.14 12.87 8.04
N CYS A 2 -5.47 11.92 7.37
CA CYS A 2 -5.62 10.48 7.50
C CYS A 2 -4.63 9.93 8.55
N ILE A 3 -5.09 9.03 9.40
CA ILE A 3 -4.23 8.25 10.30
C ILE A 3 -3.67 7.08 9.49
N LYS A 4 -2.38 6.81 9.59
CA LYS A 4 -1.74 5.68 8.91
C LYS A 4 -1.14 4.70 9.91
N CYS A 5 -1.40 3.40 9.72
CA CYS A 5 -0.79 2.31 10.48
C CYS A 5 -0.19 1.27 9.53
N LEU A 6 0.94 0.70 9.93
CA LEU A 6 1.57 -0.44 9.27
C LEU A 6 1.40 -1.68 10.13
N SER A 7 1.06 -2.81 9.50
CA SER A 7 1.07 -4.15 10.10
C SER A 7 1.79 -5.13 9.18
N PHE A 8 2.70 -5.91 9.73
CA PHE A 8 3.24 -7.10 9.09
C PHE A 8 2.31 -8.25 9.40
N TYR A 9 1.32 -8.49 8.53
CA TYR A 9 0.26 -9.45 8.77
C TYR A 9 0.23 -10.51 7.66
N HIS A 10 0.37 -11.77 8.05
CA HIS A 10 0.26 -12.91 7.15
C HIS A 10 -0.81 -13.89 7.67
N PRO A 11 -1.66 -14.46 6.78
CA PRO A 11 -2.67 -15.44 7.21
C PRO A 11 -2.10 -16.64 7.99
N ASP A 12 -0.87 -17.05 7.64
CA ASP A 12 -0.19 -18.17 8.27
C ASP A 12 0.65 -17.79 9.50
N ASP A 13 0.56 -16.53 9.96
CA ASP A 13 1.22 -16.11 11.21
C ASP A 13 0.72 -16.94 12.40
N PRO A 14 1.56 -17.18 13.43
CA PRO A 14 1.13 -17.81 14.67
C PRO A 14 -0.12 -17.12 15.25
N ALA A 15 -1.07 -17.93 15.72
CA ALA A 15 -2.37 -17.42 16.19
C ALA A 15 -2.23 -16.30 17.26
N ALA A 16 -1.28 -16.42 18.17
CA ALA A 16 -1.02 -15.41 19.19
C ALA A 16 -0.59 -14.06 18.58
N LEU A 17 0.29 -14.08 17.56
CA LEU A 17 0.71 -12.87 16.85
C LEU A 17 -0.45 -12.25 16.08
N LYS A 18 -1.24 -13.05 15.37
CA LYS A 18 -2.44 -12.56 14.67
C LYS A 18 -3.42 -11.91 15.63
N THR A 19 -3.73 -12.55 16.74
CA THR A 19 -4.63 -12.00 17.76
C THR A 19 -4.15 -10.65 18.26
N GLU A 20 -2.87 -10.53 18.63
CA GLU A 20 -2.29 -9.27 19.10
C GLU A 20 -2.42 -8.15 18.06
N GLN A 21 -2.06 -8.43 16.80
CA GLN A 21 -2.16 -7.45 15.72
C GLN A 21 -3.61 -7.04 15.43
N GLN A 22 -4.53 -7.99 15.42
CA GLN A 22 -5.96 -7.77 15.21
C GLN A 22 -6.56 -6.88 16.30
N GLU A 23 -6.25 -7.12 17.58
CA GLU A 23 -6.70 -6.29 18.70
C GLU A 23 -6.18 -4.87 18.61
N LYS A 24 -4.89 -4.69 18.29
CA LYS A 24 -4.28 -3.37 18.12
C LYS A 24 -4.89 -2.61 16.94
N LEU A 25 -5.09 -3.28 15.81
CA LEU A 25 -5.73 -2.67 14.62
C LEU A 25 -7.18 -2.28 14.90
N ARG A 26 -7.94 -3.13 15.61
CA ARG A 26 -9.31 -2.82 16.02
C ARG A 26 -9.35 -1.59 16.93
N THR A 27 -8.52 -1.56 17.96
CA THR A 27 -8.41 -0.42 18.87
C THR A 27 -8.12 0.89 18.12
N LEU A 28 -7.18 0.84 17.17
CA LEU A 28 -6.85 2.00 16.35
C LEU A 28 -8.01 2.41 15.44
N PHE A 29 -8.67 1.44 14.81
CA PHE A 29 -9.83 1.69 13.96
C PHE A 29 -10.95 2.39 14.73
N GLU A 30 -11.31 1.87 15.91
CA GLU A 30 -12.33 2.47 16.77
C GLU A 30 -11.94 3.89 17.23
N ALA A 31 -10.68 4.11 17.58
CA ALA A 31 -10.17 5.43 17.95
C ALA A 31 -10.24 6.41 16.75
N ALA A 32 -9.86 5.97 15.56
CA ALA A 32 -9.97 6.78 14.34
C ALA A 32 -11.41 7.21 14.06
N ARG A 33 -12.36 6.27 14.17
CA ARG A 33 -13.80 6.55 14.01
C ARG A 33 -14.30 7.51 15.06
N LYS A 34 -13.91 7.36 16.32
CA LYS A 34 -14.32 8.23 17.43
C LYS A 34 -13.88 9.68 17.23
N VAL A 35 -12.72 9.92 16.63
CA VAL A 35 -12.22 11.27 16.35
C VAL A 35 -12.53 11.77 14.94
N GLY A 36 -13.34 11.04 14.18
CA GLY A 36 -13.78 11.42 12.83
C GLY A 36 -12.61 11.54 11.83
N ARG A 37 -11.63 10.65 11.92
CA ARG A 37 -10.48 10.62 10.99
C ARG A 37 -10.51 9.38 10.12
N GLU A 38 -10.07 9.58 8.87
CA GLU A 38 -9.81 8.45 7.97
C GLU A 38 -8.66 7.61 8.50
N LEU A 39 -8.76 6.30 8.29
CA LEU A 39 -7.70 5.35 8.59
C LEU A 39 -7.20 4.70 7.30
N LEU A 40 -5.89 4.72 7.11
CA LEU A 40 -5.18 3.96 6.10
C LEU A 40 -4.40 2.85 6.80
N VAL A 41 -4.72 1.60 6.47
CA VAL A 41 -3.98 0.43 6.97
C VAL A 41 -3.07 -0.10 5.88
N GLU A 42 -1.78 -0.14 6.18
CA GLU A 42 -0.76 -0.72 5.34
C GLU A 42 -0.49 -2.15 5.77
N ILE A 43 -0.69 -3.11 4.86
CA ILE A 43 -0.40 -4.54 5.09
C ILE A 43 0.81 -4.93 4.26
N ILE A 44 1.79 -5.53 4.93
CA ILE A 44 2.97 -6.14 4.30
C ILE A 44 3.04 -7.59 4.78
N SER A 45 2.53 -8.51 3.97
CA SER A 45 2.53 -9.94 4.27
C SER A 45 3.88 -10.60 3.94
N SER A 46 4.58 -10.12 2.91
CA SER A 46 5.85 -10.67 2.44
C SER A 46 6.98 -10.67 3.48
N LYS A 47 6.85 -9.93 4.58
CA LYS A 47 7.81 -9.91 5.68
C LYS A 47 7.70 -11.15 6.59
N ASN A 48 6.52 -11.76 6.63
CA ASN A 48 6.24 -12.90 7.51
C ASN A 48 6.14 -14.23 6.75
N GLY A 49 5.96 -14.20 5.42
CA GLY A 49 5.84 -15.41 4.63
C GLY A 49 5.81 -15.16 3.12
N PRO A 50 5.80 -16.23 2.31
CA PRO A 50 5.71 -16.10 0.86
C PRO A 50 4.32 -15.63 0.42
N LEU A 51 4.28 -14.78 -0.61
CA LEU A 51 3.02 -14.37 -1.22
C LEU A 51 2.53 -15.43 -2.21
N THR A 52 1.27 -15.80 -2.06
CA THR A 52 0.47 -16.49 -3.06
C THR A 52 -0.62 -15.56 -3.59
N ASP A 53 -1.36 -15.98 -4.60
CA ASP A 53 -2.49 -15.19 -5.13
C ASP A 53 -3.63 -14.99 -4.10
N ASP A 54 -3.63 -15.74 -3.01
CA ASP A 54 -4.65 -15.68 -1.96
C ASP A 54 -4.18 -14.95 -0.69
N THR A 55 -2.87 -14.81 -0.49
CA THR A 55 -2.31 -14.32 0.79
C THR A 55 -2.93 -13.01 1.23
N VAL A 56 -2.88 -11.98 0.40
CA VAL A 56 -3.36 -10.64 0.79
C VAL A 56 -4.89 -10.60 0.86
N SER A 57 -5.60 -11.25 -0.07
CA SER A 57 -7.07 -11.31 -0.01
C SER A 57 -7.55 -12.00 1.27
N THR A 58 -6.91 -13.10 1.69
CA THR A 58 -7.22 -13.78 2.95
C THR A 58 -6.94 -12.89 4.16
N ALA A 59 -5.80 -12.18 4.16
CA ALA A 59 -5.49 -11.22 5.23
C ALA A 59 -6.58 -10.14 5.39
N LEU A 60 -7.05 -9.60 4.27
CA LEU A 60 -8.14 -8.61 4.28
C LEU A 60 -9.46 -9.22 4.77
N GLU A 61 -9.81 -10.43 4.31
CA GLU A 61 -11.01 -11.14 4.78
C GLU A 61 -11.01 -11.35 6.29
N GLU A 62 -9.89 -11.79 6.87
CA GLU A 62 -9.75 -11.95 8.32
C GLU A 62 -9.97 -10.63 9.06
N LEU A 63 -9.40 -9.53 8.57
CA LEU A 63 -9.56 -8.21 9.19
C LEU A 63 -11.00 -7.67 9.04
N TYR A 64 -11.62 -7.84 7.88
CA TYR A 64 -13.03 -7.48 7.67
C TYR A 64 -13.98 -8.29 8.53
N ALA A 65 -13.72 -9.59 8.74
CA ALA A 65 -14.53 -10.44 9.61
C ALA A 65 -14.55 -9.95 11.08
N LEU A 66 -13.52 -9.20 11.48
CA LEU A 66 -13.42 -8.56 12.79
C LEU A 66 -14.03 -7.14 12.83
N GLY A 67 -14.64 -6.69 11.74
CA GLY A 67 -15.25 -5.36 11.62
C GLY A 67 -14.23 -4.23 11.39
N ILE A 68 -12.97 -4.55 11.09
CA ILE A 68 -11.94 -3.55 10.77
C ILE A 68 -12.10 -3.13 9.32
N LYS A 69 -12.67 -1.94 9.10
CA LYS A 69 -13.00 -1.37 7.78
C LYS A 69 -12.30 -0.01 7.61
N PRO A 70 -11.02 -0.02 7.23
CA PRO A 70 -10.29 1.23 7.01
C PRO A 70 -10.79 1.95 5.75
N ASP A 71 -10.65 3.26 5.69
CA ASP A 71 -11.02 4.02 4.50
C ASP A 71 -10.12 3.73 3.32
N TRP A 72 -8.85 3.41 3.61
CA TRP A 72 -7.83 3.11 2.62
C TRP A 72 -7.02 1.88 3.00
N TRP A 73 -6.75 1.05 2.01
CA TRP A 73 -5.71 0.04 2.10
C TRP A 73 -4.44 0.52 1.41
N LYS A 74 -3.28 0.23 2.00
CA LYS A 74 -2.00 0.35 1.33
C LYS A 74 -1.37 -1.03 1.26
N LEU A 75 -1.20 -1.54 0.03
CA LEU A 75 -0.85 -2.94 -0.21
C LEU A 75 0.41 -3.05 -1.06
N GLU A 76 1.16 -4.12 -0.83
CA GLU A 76 2.31 -4.47 -1.65
C GLU A 76 1.89 -4.94 -3.05
N PRO A 77 2.75 -4.71 -4.06
CA PRO A 77 2.51 -5.20 -5.41
C PRO A 77 2.28 -6.71 -5.41
N GLN A 78 1.29 -7.17 -6.18
CA GLN A 78 1.00 -8.59 -6.39
C GLN A 78 1.58 -9.03 -7.71
N ALA A 79 2.04 -10.30 -7.77
CA ALA A 79 2.66 -10.86 -8.97
C ALA A 79 1.67 -11.08 -10.12
N SER A 80 0.38 -11.24 -9.83
CA SER A 80 -0.62 -11.58 -10.83
C SER A 80 -1.85 -10.66 -10.79
N SER A 81 -2.49 -10.50 -11.94
CA SER A 81 -3.81 -9.87 -12.04
C SER A 81 -4.90 -10.69 -11.33
N GLY A 82 -4.69 -11.99 -11.15
CA GLY A 82 -5.58 -12.87 -10.40
C GLY A 82 -5.65 -12.51 -8.93
N ALA A 83 -4.49 -12.28 -8.30
CA ALA A 83 -4.41 -11.82 -6.91
C ALA A 83 -5.14 -10.48 -6.73
N TRP A 84 -4.92 -9.53 -7.64
CA TRP A 84 -5.61 -8.23 -7.60
C TRP A 84 -7.12 -8.34 -7.72
N LYS A 85 -7.64 -9.22 -8.60
CA LYS A 85 -9.08 -9.49 -8.72
C LYS A 85 -9.67 -10.04 -7.42
N LYS A 86 -8.97 -10.94 -6.73
CA LYS A 86 -9.41 -11.50 -5.46
C LYS A 86 -9.48 -10.42 -4.37
N ILE A 87 -8.44 -9.59 -4.28
CA ILE A 87 -8.41 -8.44 -3.34
C ILE A 87 -9.58 -7.50 -3.60
N ASP A 88 -9.80 -7.12 -4.86
CA ASP A 88 -10.89 -6.22 -5.25
C ASP A 88 -12.27 -6.80 -4.89
N ALA A 89 -12.48 -8.10 -5.15
CA ALA A 89 -13.70 -8.80 -4.81
C ALA A 89 -13.96 -8.85 -3.29
N VAL A 90 -12.91 -9.06 -2.49
CA VAL A 90 -13.01 -9.05 -1.02
C VAL A 90 -13.42 -7.66 -0.51
N ILE A 91 -12.84 -6.60 -1.02
CA ILE A 91 -13.20 -5.23 -0.65
C ILE A 91 -14.64 -4.93 -1.05
N ALA A 92 -15.01 -5.20 -2.30
CA ALA A 92 -16.36 -4.94 -2.80
C ALA A 92 -17.45 -5.68 -1.99
N LYS A 93 -17.15 -6.91 -1.57
CA LYS A 93 -18.06 -7.73 -0.75
C LYS A 93 -18.24 -7.19 0.68
N ASN A 94 -17.17 -6.75 1.31
CA ASN A 94 -17.13 -6.48 2.74
C ASN A 94 -17.26 -4.99 3.10
N ASP A 95 -16.83 -4.09 2.21
CA ASP A 95 -16.79 -2.65 2.50
C ASP A 95 -17.02 -1.79 1.24
N PRO A 96 -18.28 -1.54 0.89
CA PRO A 96 -18.65 -0.69 -0.25
C PRO A 96 -18.24 0.78 -0.05
N TRP A 97 -17.84 1.17 1.16
CA TRP A 97 -17.42 2.52 1.51
C TRP A 97 -15.90 2.70 1.49
N CYS A 98 -15.14 1.63 1.28
CA CYS A 98 -13.70 1.72 1.12
C CYS A 98 -13.35 2.67 -0.04
N ARG A 99 -12.52 3.66 0.21
CA ARG A 99 -12.10 4.63 -0.81
C ARG A 99 -11.16 4.03 -1.84
N GLY A 100 -10.46 2.97 -1.47
CA GLY A 100 -9.63 2.20 -2.39
C GLY A 100 -8.28 1.80 -1.82
N ILE A 101 -7.42 1.39 -2.74
CA ILE A 101 -6.08 0.90 -2.48
C ILE A 101 -5.06 1.89 -3.05
N VAL A 102 -3.97 2.11 -2.31
CA VAL A 102 -2.73 2.69 -2.82
C VAL A 102 -1.60 1.67 -2.73
N LEU A 103 -0.79 1.58 -3.78
CA LEU A 103 0.36 0.68 -3.81
C LEU A 103 1.47 1.21 -2.92
N LEU A 104 2.14 0.32 -2.20
CA LEU A 104 3.39 0.62 -1.52
C LEU A 104 4.59 0.24 -2.40
N GLY A 105 5.76 0.82 -2.11
CA GLY A 105 6.94 0.66 -2.94
C GLY A 105 7.96 -0.36 -2.44
N LEU A 106 7.98 -0.72 -1.16
CA LEU A 106 8.98 -1.61 -0.51
C LEU A 106 10.45 -1.26 -0.84
N GLU A 107 10.75 0.00 -1.14
CA GLU A 107 12.06 0.45 -1.63
C GLU A 107 12.45 -0.12 -3.00
N ALA A 108 11.49 -0.71 -3.73
CA ALA A 108 11.75 -1.25 -5.05
C ALA A 108 12.20 -0.15 -6.02
N PRO A 109 13.07 -0.48 -6.98
CA PRO A 109 13.40 0.41 -8.08
C PRO A 109 12.15 0.88 -8.83
N ALA A 110 12.22 2.07 -9.42
CA ALA A 110 11.07 2.68 -10.10
C ALA A 110 10.51 1.81 -11.24
N ASP A 111 11.38 1.12 -11.97
CA ASP A 111 11.00 0.23 -13.08
C ASP A 111 10.25 -1.02 -12.61
N GLU A 112 10.57 -1.55 -11.44
CA GLU A 112 9.81 -2.66 -10.83
C GLU A 112 8.42 -2.21 -10.40
N LEU A 113 8.30 -1.01 -9.82
CA LEU A 113 7.00 -0.43 -9.48
C LEU A 113 6.13 -0.22 -10.72
N VAL A 114 6.72 0.29 -11.80
CA VAL A 114 6.00 0.51 -13.07
C VAL A 114 5.46 -0.79 -13.64
N LYS A 115 6.24 -1.87 -13.62
CA LYS A 115 5.77 -3.21 -14.03
C LYS A 115 4.59 -3.68 -13.18
N GLY A 116 4.60 -3.37 -11.88
CA GLY A 116 3.49 -3.68 -10.97
C GLY A 116 2.19 -2.94 -11.29
N PHE A 117 2.25 -1.78 -11.93
CA PHE A 117 1.05 -0.98 -12.25
C PHE A 117 0.10 -1.69 -13.23
N GLU A 118 0.62 -2.42 -14.21
CA GLU A 118 -0.20 -3.13 -15.21
C GLU A 118 -1.08 -4.20 -14.56
N ALA A 119 -0.55 -4.96 -13.61
CA ALA A 119 -1.32 -5.99 -12.91
C ALA A 119 -2.53 -5.39 -12.16
N THR A 120 -2.42 -4.13 -11.70
CA THR A 120 -3.49 -3.43 -10.96
C THR A 120 -4.68 -3.03 -11.84
N LEU A 121 -4.58 -3.08 -13.16
CA LEU A 121 -5.70 -2.80 -14.06
C LEU A 121 -6.88 -3.75 -13.82
N ALA A 122 -6.60 -4.93 -13.25
CA ALA A 122 -7.61 -5.93 -12.92
C ALA A 122 -8.42 -5.59 -11.65
N ALA A 123 -8.05 -4.54 -10.90
CA ALA A 123 -8.67 -4.14 -9.64
C ALA A 123 -9.05 -2.64 -9.67
N PRO A 124 -10.30 -2.30 -9.97
CA PRO A 124 -10.79 -0.90 -9.99
C PRO A 124 -10.64 -0.15 -8.67
N SER A 125 -10.53 -0.87 -7.55
CA SER A 125 -10.28 -0.28 -6.23
C SER A 125 -8.87 0.31 -6.09
N VAL A 126 -7.89 -0.05 -6.94
CA VAL A 126 -6.55 0.56 -6.89
C VAL A 126 -6.58 1.94 -7.51
N LYS A 127 -6.35 2.96 -6.68
CA LYS A 127 -6.50 4.39 -7.04
C LYS A 127 -5.18 5.10 -7.31
N GLY A 128 -4.05 4.53 -6.87
CA GLY A 128 -2.76 5.17 -7.03
C GLY A 128 -1.65 4.43 -6.30
N PHE A 129 -0.59 5.14 -6.04
CA PHE A 129 0.56 4.65 -5.27
C PHE A 129 0.94 5.64 -4.16
N ALA A 130 1.52 5.13 -3.09
CA ALA A 130 2.04 5.91 -1.97
C ALA A 130 3.45 5.40 -1.63
N VAL A 131 4.43 5.91 -2.35
CA VAL A 131 5.85 5.55 -2.22
C VAL A 131 6.65 6.73 -1.68
N GLY A 132 7.71 6.45 -0.97
CA GLY A 132 8.57 7.46 -0.37
C GLY A 132 10.02 7.25 -0.76
N ARG A 133 10.68 6.24 -0.18
CA ARG A 133 12.12 6.00 -0.33
C ARG A 133 12.57 5.83 -1.78
N THR A 134 11.79 5.20 -2.63
CA THR A 134 12.04 5.11 -4.07
C THR A 134 12.21 6.50 -4.73
N ILE A 135 11.51 7.52 -4.21
CA ILE A 135 11.58 8.88 -4.72
C ILE A 135 12.75 9.65 -4.09
N PHE A 136 12.86 9.62 -2.75
CA PHE A 136 13.71 10.58 -2.06
C PHE A 136 15.02 10.00 -1.48
N ALA A 137 15.20 8.67 -1.38
CA ALA A 137 16.29 8.11 -0.59
C ALA A 137 17.68 8.47 -1.14
N ASP A 138 17.87 8.46 -2.45
CA ASP A 138 19.17 8.79 -3.06
C ASP A 138 19.46 10.29 -2.95
N ALA A 139 18.47 11.12 -3.26
CA ALA A 139 18.58 12.57 -3.11
C ALA A 139 18.90 12.95 -1.65
N ALA A 140 18.21 12.35 -0.68
CA ALA A 140 18.44 12.60 0.74
C ALA A 140 19.86 12.18 1.17
N ARG A 141 20.33 11.01 0.73
CA ARG A 141 21.70 10.56 1.00
C ARG A 141 22.76 11.50 0.40
N GLY A 142 22.55 11.93 -0.83
CA GLY A 142 23.44 12.88 -1.51
C GLY A 142 23.49 14.22 -0.79
N TRP A 143 22.34 14.75 -0.43
CA TRP A 143 22.21 16.02 0.28
C TRP A 143 22.79 15.96 1.69
N LEU A 144 22.43 14.97 2.50
CA LEU A 144 22.96 14.79 3.86
C LEU A 144 24.50 14.57 3.89
N SER A 145 25.07 14.03 2.84
CA SER A 145 26.53 13.86 2.71
C SER A 145 27.25 15.06 2.08
N GLY A 146 26.51 16.13 1.75
CA GLY A 146 27.09 17.34 1.11
C GLY A 146 27.52 17.14 -0.35
N LYS A 147 27.08 16.05 -1.01
CA LYS A 147 27.44 15.78 -2.42
C LYS A 147 26.57 16.53 -3.42
N ILE A 148 25.38 16.89 -3.04
CA ILE A 148 24.44 17.69 -3.83
C ILE A 148 23.84 18.79 -2.96
N ASN A 149 23.44 19.90 -3.58
CA ASN A 149 22.81 21.03 -2.93
C ASN A 149 21.26 20.86 -2.87
N ASP A 150 20.58 21.83 -2.28
CA ASP A 150 19.11 21.82 -2.11
C ASP A 150 18.38 21.74 -3.45
N GLU A 151 18.83 22.52 -4.43
CA GLU A 151 18.19 22.60 -5.75
C GLU A 151 18.31 21.28 -6.50
N GLU A 152 19.49 20.65 -6.46
CA GLU A 152 19.75 19.34 -7.05
C GLU A 152 18.93 18.24 -6.39
N ALA A 153 18.83 18.25 -5.06
CA ALA A 153 18.00 17.29 -4.32
C ALA A 153 16.52 17.42 -4.66
N ILE A 154 16.00 18.65 -4.73
CA ILE A 154 14.60 18.93 -5.10
C ILE A 154 14.35 18.48 -6.55
N ALA A 155 15.26 18.80 -7.47
CA ALA A 155 15.11 18.43 -8.88
C ALA A 155 15.09 16.90 -9.09
N ASP A 156 15.98 16.17 -8.40
CA ASP A 156 16.02 14.69 -8.45
C ASP A 156 14.70 14.08 -7.93
N MET A 157 14.26 14.49 -6.74
CA MET A 157 13.00 14.01 -6.16
C MET A 157 11.79 14.32 -7.05
N ALA A 158 11.70 15.54 -7.57
CA ALA A 158 10.62 15.96 -8.46
C ALA A 158 10.63 15.16 -9.79
N GLY A 159 11.82 14.90 -10.34
CA GLY A 159 12.00 14.09 -11.55
C GLY A 159 11.51 12.66 -11.35
N ARG A 160 11.92 12.00 -10.27
CA ARG A 160 11.51 10.64 -9.92
C ARG A 160 10.00 10.53 -9.68
N PHE A 161 9.42 11.49 -8.96
CA PHE A 161 7.98 11.52 -8.73
C PHE A 161 7.21 11.69 -10.04
N ARG A 162 7.65 12.60 -10.92
CA ARG A 162 7.06 12.82 -12.24
C ARG A 162 7.10 11.56 -13.08
N GLN A 163 8.24 10.87 -13.13
CA GLN A 163 8.40 9.62 -13.88
C GLN A 163 7.38 8.55 -13.45
N LEU A 164 7.20 8.35 -12.14
CA LEU A 164 6.23 7.39 -11.61
C LEU A 164 4.79 7.83 -11.92
N THR A 165 4.49 9.11 -11.80
CA THR A 165 3.15 9.65 -12.09
C THR A 165 2.80 9.49 -13.58
N GLU A 166 3.74 9.79 -14.47
CA GLU A 166 3.56 9.63 -15.91
C GLU A 166 3.37 8.17 -16.30
N ALA A 167 4.16 7.26 -15.72
CA ALA A 167 3.99 5.82 -15.92
C ALA A 167 2.62 5.34 -15.43
N TRP A 168 2.17 5.77 -14.25
CA TRP A 168 0.85 5.46 -13.73
C TRP A 168 -0.27 5.92 -14.65
N LEU A 169 -0.24 7.19 -15.08
CA LEU A 169 -1.25 7.76 -15.97
C LEU A 169 -1.28 7.05 -17.32
N LYS A 170 -0.10 6.75 -17.91
CA LYS A 170 0.02 6.00 -19.16
C LYS A 170 -0.60 4.60 -19.04
N THR A 171 -0.28 3.87 -17.96
CA THR A 171 -0.85 2.54 -17.70
C THR A 171 -2.38 2.58 -17.63
N ARG A 172 -2.95 3.65 -17.08
CA ARG A 172 -4.41 3.84 -16.95
C ARG A 172 -5.08 4.43 -18.20
N GLY A 173 -4.35 4.72 -19.24
CA GLY A 173 -4.88 5.36 -20.46
C GLY A 173 -5.39 6.79 -20.23
N LEU A 174 -4.86 7.48 -19.24
CA LEU A 174 -5.23 8.85 -18.85
C LEU A 174 -4.33 9.92 -19.50
N ARG A 175 -3.36 9.49 -20.31
CA ARG A 175 -2.46 10.30 -21.14
C ARG A 175 -2.09 9.55 -22.42
#